data_531893775a5ba83234108e038e276792
#
_entry.id   531893775a5ba83234108e038e276792
#
_cell.length_a   1.000
_cell.length_b   1.000
_cell.length_c   1.000
_cell.angle_alpha   90.00
_cell.angle_beta   90.00
_cell.angle_gamma   90.00
#
_symmetry.space_group_name_H-M   'P 1'
#
loop_
_entity.id
_entity.type
_entity.pdbx_description
1 polymer ?
#
loop_
_entity_poly.entity_id
_entity_poly.type
_entity_poly.pdbx_seq_one_letter_code
_entity_poly.pdbx_strand_id
1 'polypeptide(L)'
;NVYGGMQDNGVWFGPSSNKFDYKKGKFDNGDNFKFLLGGDGMQVRVDFRDNATIYTGFQFGNYFRINRKTNERKYLEVPREIGENPLRFNWEAPFQISRHNQDIVYFASQSVYRSMDKGETWQKISGDLTRNTKQENVPYSTLSTVEESPKKFGLIYAGSDDGLVNVTKDGGNSWQKIGDFPGFWVSM
;
A
#
# COMPACT_ATOMS: atom_id res chain seq x y z
N ASN A 1 -13.34 13.86 -5.41
CA ASN A 1 -13.63 13.05 -4.22
C ASN A 1 -12.41 13.03 -3.29
N VAL A 2 -12.67 12.82 -2.01
CA VAL A 2 -11.70 12.45 -0.98
C VAL A 2 -11.91 10.99 -0.63
N TYR A 3 -10.85 10.34 -0.19
CA TYR A 3 -10.83 8.93 0.22
C TYR A 3 -10.08 8.84 1.54
N GLY A 4 -10.50 7.94 2.41
CA GLY A 4 -9.81 7.71 3.67
C GLY A 4 -10.10 6.33 4.23
N GLY A 5 -9.06 5.71 4.78
CA GLY A 5 -9.14 4.54 5.63
C GLY A 5 -9.12 4.98 7.10
N MET A 6 -9.86 4.30 7.92
CA MET A 6 -9.99 4.57 9.35
C MET A 6 -9.96 3.26 10.12
N GLN A 7 -9.18 3.22 11.17
CA GLN A 7 -9.16 2.06 12.08
C GLN A 7 -10.57 1.82 12.62
N ASP A 8 -10.98 0.57 12.69
CA ASP A 8 -12.30 0.07 13.12
C ASP A 8 -13.49 0.51 12.24
N ASN A 9 -13.27 1.42 11.29
CA ASN A 9 -14.36 2.02 10.50
C ASN A 9 -14.25 1.78 8.98
N GLY A 10 -13.23 1.07 8.53
CA GLY A 10 -13.06 0.72 7.12
C GLY A 10 -12.63 1.88 6.23
N VAL A 11 -12.91 1.75 4.96
CA VAL A 11 -12.53 2.72 3.92
C VAL A 11 -13.77 3.38 3.34
N TRP A 12 -13.74 4.70 3.25
CA TRP A 12 -14.83 5.52 2.76
C TRP A 12 -14.36 6.49 1.67
N PHE A 13 -15.29 6.95 0.86
CA PHE A 13 -15.06 8.02 -0.09
C PHE A 13 -16.25 8.94 -0.22
N GLY A 14 -16.01 10.19 -0.59
CA GLY A 14 -17.08 11.17 -0.77
C GLY A 14 -16.62 12.42 -1.53
N PRO A 15 -17.53 13.33 -1.85
CA PRO A 15 -17.22 14.55 -2.56
C PRO A 15 -16.36 15.49 -1.70
N SER A 16 -15.31 16.06 -2.29
CA SER A 16 -14.44 17.05 -1.64
C SER A 16 -15.16 18.39 -1.37
N SER A 17 -16.27 18.63 -2.04
CA SER A 17 -17.11 19.83 -1.87
C SER A 17 -18.14 19.71 -0.75
N ASN A 18 -18.18 18.58 -0.05
CA ASN A 18 -19.11 18.35 1.04
C ASN A 18 -18.77 19.27 2.23
N LYS A 19 -19.72 20.07 2.69
CA LYS A 19 -19.54 20.99 3.81
C LYS A 19 -20.45 20.60 4.95
N PHE A 20 -19.92 20.64 6.17
CA PHE A 20 -20.71 20.43 7.37
C PHE A 20 -21.39 21.74 7.80
N ASP A 21 -22.71 21.73 7.88
CA ASP A 21 -23.50 22.85 8.43
C ASP A 21 -23.62 22.67 9.95
N TYR A 22 -22.81 23.42 10.69
CA TYR A 22 -22.79 23.35 12.15
C TYR A 22 -24.12 23.76 12.80
N LYS A 23 -24.95 24.58 12.11
CA LYS A 23 -26.25 25.01 12.63
C LYS A 23 -27.28 23.88 12.52
N LYS A 24 -27.22 23.10 11.47
CA LYS A 24 -28.12 21.96 11.24
C LYS A 24 -27.57 20.63 11.77
N GLY A 25 -26.29 20.58 12.19
CA GLY A 25 -25.65 19.37 12.65
C GLY A 25 -25.50 18.27 11.57
N LYS A 26 -25.45 18.65 10.29
CA LYS A 26 -25.38 17.72 9.15
C LYS A 26 -24.66 18.33 7.96
N PHE A 27 -24.28 17.49 7.01
CA PHE A 27 -23.69 17.94 5.76
C PHE A 27 -24.73 18.61 4.84
N ASP A 28 -24.32 19.66 4.12
CA ASP A 28 -25.18 20.46 3.22
C ASP A 28 -25.94 19.61 2.21
N ASN A 29 -25.28 18.58 1.64
CA ASN A 29 -25.82 17.71 0.61
C ASN A 29 -26.26 16.34 1.16
N GLY A 30 -26.53 16.22 2.44
CA GLY A 30 -26.79 14.95 3.10
C GLY A 30 -25.52 14.12 3.31
N ASP A 31 -25.70 12.87 3.70
CA ASP A 31 -24.58 11.94 3.91
C ASP A 31 -24.13 11.34 2.58
N ASN A 32 -23.18 12.02 1.91
CA ASN A 32 -22.67 11.64 0.59
C ASN A 32 -21.40 10.78 0.65
N PHE A 33 -20.96 10.42 1.86
CA PHE A 33 -19.87 9.47 2.00
C PHE A 33 -20.38 8.04 1.81
N LYS A 34 -19.64 7.29 1.01
CA LYS A 34 -19.97 5.90 0.69
C LYS A 34 -18.90 4.97 1.23
N PHE A 35 -19.34 3.88 1.81
CA PHE A 35 -18.49 2.80 2.26
C PHE A 35 -17.90 2.05 1.06
N LEU A 36 -16.61 1.76 1.13
CA LEU A 36 -15.85 1.09 0.08
C LEU A 36 -15.39 -0.31 0.52
N LEU A 37 -14.77 -0.42 1.69
CA LEU A 37 -14.20 -1.66 2.19
C LEU A 37 -14.22 -1.69 3.73
N GLY A 38 -14.45 -2.87 4.33
CA GLY A 38 -14.40 -3.08 5.77
C GLY A 38 -12.99 -3.35 6.30
N GLY A 39 -12.91 -3.63 7.60
CA GLY A 39 -11.67 -3.85 8.34
C GLY A 39 -11.05 -2.56 8.85
N ASP A 40 -9.80 -2.61 9.31
CA ASP A 40 -9.03 -1.41 9.66
C ASP A 40 -8.55 -0.77 8.36
N GLY A 41 -9.26 0.28 7.96
CA GLY A 41 -9.01 0.92 6.67
C GLY A 41 -7.63 1.53 6.58
N MET A 42 -6.91 1.18 5.52
CA MET A 42 -5.55 1.59 5.24
C MET A 42 -5.51 2.67 4.15
N GLN A 43 -4.32 2.93 3.64
CA GLN A 43 -4.10 3.87 2.56
C GLN A 43 -4.98 3.57 1.34
N VAL A 44 -5.32 4.62 0.61
CA VAL A 44 -6.10 4.53 -0.62
C VAL A 44 -5.27 5.11 -1.76
N ARG A 45 -5.15 4.37 -2.85
CA ARG A 45 -4.52 4.81 -4.10
C ARG A 45 -5.57 4.78 -5.21
N VAL A 46 -5.61 5.82 -6.02
CA VAL A 46 -6.61 5.98 -7.09
C VAL A 46 -5.90 6.12 -8.43
N ASP A 47 -6.29 5.33 -9.40
CA ASP A 47 -5.86 5.54 -10.79
C ASP A 47 -6.49 6.85 -11.29
N PHE A 48 -5.66 7.86 -11.50
CA PHE A 48 -6.13 9.19 -11.88
C PHE A 48 -6.63 9.27 -13.33
N ARG A 49 -6.36 8.27 -14.17
CA ARG A 49 -6.81 8.23 -15.58
C ARG A 49 -8.32 8.03 -15.67
N ASP A 50 -8.88 7.16 -14.81
CA ASP A 50 -10.31 6.84 -14.83
C ASP A 50 -11.06 7.31 -13.58
N ASN A 51 -10.33 7.64 -12.51
CA ASN A 51 -10.87 7.99 -11.20
C ASN A 51 -11.90 6.98 -10.66
N ALA A 52 -11.82 5.74 -11.12
CA ALA A 52 -12.73 4.66 -10.78
C ALA A 52 -12.01 3.44 -10.22
N THR A 53 -10.81 3.16 -10.71
CA THR A 53 -9.95 2.09 -10.20
C THR A 53 -9.26 2.55 -8.92
N ILE A 54 -9.53 1.84 -7.84
CA ILE A 54 -9.05 2.15 -6.49
C ILE A 54 -8.31 0.95 -5.94
N TYR A 55 -7.19 1.20 -5.32
CA TYR A 55 -6.43 0.21 -4.54
C TYR A 55 -6.49 0.62 -3.08
N THR A 56 -6.95 -0.28 -2.25
CA THR A 56 -7.05 -0.09 -0.81
C THR A 56 -7.17 -1.45 -0.12
N GLY A 57 -7.03 -1.47 1.18
CA GLY A 57 -7.04 -2.71 1.93
C GLY A 57 -7.27 -2.50 3.41
N PHE A 58 -7.03 -3.55 4.15
CA PHE A 58 -7.01 -3.57 5.59
C PHE A 58 -5.70 -4.24 6.07
N GLN A 59 -5.51 -4.35 7.36
CA GLN A 59 -4.27 -4.74 8.00
C GLN A 59 -3.60 -5.99 7.40
N PHE A 60 -2.28 -6.04 7.51
CA PHE A 60 -1.44 -7.18 7.11
C PHE A 60 -1.50 -7.57 5.63
N GLY A 61 -1.53 -6.57 4.76
CA GLY A 61 -1.39 -6.79 3.32
C GLY A 61 -2.65 -7.32 2.62
N ASN A 62 -3.81 -7.22 3.24
CA ASN A 62 -5.07 -7.59 2.61
C ASN A 62 -5.55 -6.47 1.69
N TYR A 63 -5.06 -6.42 0.47
CA TYR A 63 -5.36 -5.38 -0.50
C TYR A 63 -6.26 -5.85 -1.62
N PHE A 64 -7.04 -4.89 -2.14
CA PHE A 64 -7.98 -5.07 -3.23
C PHE A 64 -7.81 -3.99 -4.29
N ARG A 65 -7.99 -4.37 -5.54
CA ARG A 65 -8.34 -3.45 -6.61
C ARG A 65 -9.86 -3.42 -6.73
N ILE A 66 -10.46 -2.25 -6.64
CA ILE A 66 -11.90 -2.04 -6.64
C ILE A 66 -12.26 -1.06 -7.75
N ASN A 67 -13.20 -1.44 -8.61
CA ASN A 67 -13.82 -0.49 -9.53
C ASN A 67 -15.06 0.11 -8.85
N ARG A 68 -15.00 1.38 -8.43
CA ARG A 68 -16.09 2.03 -7.70
C ARG A 68 -17.36 2.26 -8.51
N LYS A 69 -17.32 2.14 -9.85
CA LYS A 69 -18.49 2.28 -10.73
C LYS A 69 -19.25 0.96 -10.87
N THR A 70 -18.52 -0.13 -11.03
CA THR A 70 -19.10 -1.48 -11.21
C THR A 70 -19.20 -2.27 -9.91
N ASN A 71 -18.48 -1.83 -8.87
CA ASN A 71 -18.27 -2.54 -7.60
C ASN A 71 -17.55 -3.89 -7.76
N GLU A 72 -16.91 -4.09 -8.89
CA GLU A 72 -16.03 -5.25 -9.11
C GLU A 72 -14.82 -5.15 -8.19
N ARG A 73 -14.46 -6.26 -7.55
CA ARG A 73 -13.36 -6.34 -6.58
C ARG A 73 -12.46 -7.50 -6.93
N LYS A 74 -11.15 -7.24 -6.95
CA LYS A 74 -10.12 -8.26 -7.07
C LYS A 74 -9.22 -8.20 -5.85
N TYR A 75 -9.05 -9.32 -5.17
CA TYR A 75 -8.03 -9.47 -4.13
C TYR A 75 -6.66 -9.52 -4.78
N LEU A 76 -5.71 -8.79 -4.22
CA LEU A 76 -4.33 -8.69 -4.71
C LEU A 76 -3.45 -9.65 -3.91
N GLU A 77 -3.14 -10.77 -4.49
CA GLU A 77 -2.31 -11.80 -3.89
C GLU A 77 -0.95 -11.83 -4.59
N VAL A 78 0.12 -11.57 -3.84
CA VAL A 78 1.48 -11.73 -4.35
C VAL A 78 1.92 -13.18 -4.22
N PRO A 79 2.65 -13.71 -5.23
CA PRO A 79 3.02 -15.12 -5.25
C PRO A 79 4.02 -15.43 -4.14
N ARG A 80 3.89 -16.65 -3.62
CA ARG A 80 4.85 -17.29 -2.73
C ARG A 80 5.23 -18.64 -3.31
N GLU A 81 6.51 -18.95 -3.39
CA GLU A 81 6.97 -20.25 -3.85
C GLU A 81 6.76 -21.31 -2.76
N ILE A 82 6.58 -22.56 -3.19
CA ILE A 82 6.46 -23.69 -2.26
C ILE A 82 7.80 -23.84 -1.49
N GLY A 83 7.67 -23.86 -0.15
CA GLY A 83 8.84 -23.94 0.75
C GLY A 83 9.41 -22.59 1.18
N GLU A 84 8.97 -21.48 0.63
CA GLU A 84 9.31 -20.15 1.16
C GLU A 84 8.63 -19.91 2.52
N ASN A 85 9.31 -19.15 3.39
CA ASN A 85 8.72 -18.67 4.61
C ASN A 85 7.48 -17.81 4.33
N PRO A 86 6.49 -17.77 5.24
CA PRO A 86 5.34 -16.88 5.12
C PRO A 86 5.76 -15.44 4.88
N LEU A 87 5.00 -14.73 4.03
CA LEU A 87 5.22 -13.32 3.81
C LEU A 87 4.89 -12.55 5.11
N ARG A 88 5.77 -11.62 5.45
CA ARG A 88 5.61 -10.73 6.59
C ARG A 88 5.13 -9.38 6.07
N PHE A 89 3.92 -9.02 6.40
CA PHE A 89 3.36 -7.72 6.07
C PHE A 89 3.31 -6.84 7.31
N ASN A 90 3.67 -5.58 7.16
CA ASN A 90 3.42 -4.57 8.17
C ASN A 90 1.91 -4.42 8.42
N TRP A 91 1.54 -3.84 9.56
CA TRP A 91 0.15 -3.48 9.84
C TRP A 91 -0.45 -2.70 8.66
N GLU A 92 0.21 -1.63 8.24
CA GLU A 92 -0.08 -0.92 7.01
C GLU A 92 0.97 -1.30 5.94
N ALA A 93 0.72 -2.39 5.22
CA ALA A 93 1.62 -2.83 4.16
C ALA A 93 1.70 -1.78 3.04
N PRO A 94 2.92 -1.38 2.61
CA PRO A 94 3.07 -0.31 1.64
C PRO A 94 2.61 -0.75 0.25
N PHE A 95 1.79 0.10 -0.37
CA PHE A 95 1.26 -0.06 -1.72
C PHE A 95 1.38 1.25 -2.50
N GLN A 96 1.88 1.20 -3.73
CA GLN A 96 2.04 2.37 -4.58
C GLN A 96 1.62 2.10 -6.02
N ILE A 97 0.98 3.09 -6.66
CA ILE A 97 0.82 3.14 -8.12
C ILE A 97 1.98 3.95 -8.68
N SER A 98 2.65 3.45 -9.73
CA SER A 98 3.70 4.19 -10.42
C SER A 98 3.16 5.50 -11.01
N ARG A 99 3.94 6.56 -10.84
CA ARG A 99 3.61 7.85 -11.48
C ARG A 99 3.95 7.88 -12.96
N HIS A 100 4.78 6.95 -13.43
CA HIS A 100 5.18 6.86 -14.84
C HIS A 100 4.16 6.09 -15.70
N ASN A 101 3.53 5.07 -15.10
CA ASN A 101 2.47 4.29 -15.75
C ASN A 101 1.54 3.70 -14.69
N GLN A 102 0.27 4.07 -14.73
CA GLN A 102 -0.73 3.64 -13.74
C GLN A 102 -1.10 2.14 -13.81
N ASP A 103 -0.62 1.41 -14.84
CA ASP A 103 -0.76 -0.05 -14.88
C ASP A 103 0.29 -0.73 -13.99
N ILE A 104 1.33 0.00 -13.64
CA ILE A 104 2.39 -0.49 -12.76
C ILE A 104 2.04 -0.18 -11.31
N VAL A 105 2.03 -1.22 -10.50
CA VAL A 105 1.81 -1.11 -9.06
C VAL A 105 2.90 -1.86 -8.30
N TYR A 106 3.23 -1.34 -7.15
CA TYR A 106 4.19 -1.92 -6.21
C TYR A 106 3.49 -2.30 -4.93
N PHE A 107 3.85 -3.45 -4.40
CA PHE A 107 3.36 -3.96 -3.12
C PHE A 107 4.53 -4.55 -2.35
N ALA A 108 4.57 -4.37 -1.03
CA ALA A 108 5.71 -4.85 -0.27
C ALA A 108 5.31 -5.59 1.03
N SER A 109 6.04 -6.66 1.27
CA SER A 109 6.10 -7.44 2.51
C SER A 109 7.48 -7.23 3.16
N GLN A 110 8.28 -8.26 3.38
CA GLN A 110 9.74 -8.15 3.57
C GLN A 110 10.49 -7.95 2.26
N SER A 111 9.81 -8.16 1.14
CA SER A 111 10.31 -8.02 -0.22
C SER A 111 9.40 -7.10 -1.02
N VAL A 112 9.92 -6.53 -2.10
CA VAL A 112 9.16 -5.69 -3.01
C VAL A 112 8.67 -6.53 -4.19
N TYR A 113 7.40 -6.37 -4.53
CA TYR A 113 6.74 -6.96 -5.68
C TYR A 113 6.27 -5.86 -6.62
N ARG A 114 6.34 -6.13 -7.91
CA ARG A 114 5.86 -5.25 -8.98
C ARG A 114 4.89 -6.00 -9.86
N SER A 115 3.78 -5.36 -10.17
CA SER A 115 2.88 -5.75 -11.25
C SER A 115 2.98 -4.74 -12.38
N MET A 116 2.90 -5.21 -13.63
CA MET A 116 2.88 -4.38 -14.82
C MET A 116 1.47 -4.29 -15.44
N ASP A 117 0.48 -4.93 -14.82
CA ASP A 117 -0.87 -5.18 -15.33
C ASP A 117 -1.96 -4.98 -14.26
N LYS A 118 -1.82 -3.92 -13.44
CA LYS A 118 -2.79 -3.54 -12.39
C LYS A 118 -3.01 -4.60 -11.31
N GLY A 119 -2.00 -5.43 -11.04
CA GLY A 119 -2.08 -6.49 -10.03
C GLY A 119 -2.71 -7.78 -10.54
N GLU A 120 -2.75 -8.02 -11.86
CA GLU A 120 -3.13 -9.32 -12.41
C GLU A 120 -2.01 -10.34 -12.20
N THR A 121 -0.79 -9.95 -12.53
CA THR A 121 0.42 -10.75 -12.31
C THR A 121 1.46 -9.97 -11.49
N TRP A 122 2.29 -10.71 -10.75
CA TRP A 122 3.28 -10.11 -9.87
C TRP A 122 4.67 -10.71 -10.10
N GLN A 123 5.67 -9.86 -10.07
CA GLN A 123 7.08 -10.22 -10.07
C GLN A 123 7.73 -9.78 -8.76
N LYS A 124 8.38 -10.68 -8.05
CA LYS A 124 9.26 -10.35 -6.94
C LYS A 124 10.51 -9.68 -7.50
N ILE A 125 10.75 -8.43 -7.11
CA ILE A 125 11.86 -7.60 -7.62
C ILE A 125 12.92 -7.31 -6.55
N SER A 126 12.84 -7.94 -5.39
CA SER A 126 13.88 -7.88 -4.36
C SER A 126 13.99 -9.19 -3.59
N GLY A 127 15.13 -9.44 -2.96
CA GLY A 127 15.22 -10.34 -1.82
C GLY A 127 14.55 -9.75 -0.57
N ASP A 128 14.83 -10.34 0.59
CA ASP A 128 14.48 -9.76 1.89
C ASP A 128 15.32 -8.49 2.12
N LEU A 129 14.66 -7.34 2.25
CA LEU A 129 15.30 -6.04 2.44
C LEU A 129 15.31 -5.60 3.91
N THR A 130 15.01 -6.50 4.82
CA THR A 130 14.96 -6.28 6.26
C THR A 130 16.14 -6.94 6.96
N ARG A 131 16.27 -6.77 8.27
CA ARG A 131 17.27 -7.50 9.09
C ARG A 131 16.87 -8.95 9.34
N ASN A 132 15.64 -9.32 9.02
CA ASN A 132 15.08 -10.64 9.27
C ASN A 132 15.17 -11.09 10.73
N THR A 133 15.05 -10.15 11.66
CA THR A 133 15.00 -10.43 13.10
C THR A 133 13.60 -10.86 13.50
N LYS A 134 13.49 -11.87 14.34
CA LYS A 134 12.18 -12.35 14.85
C LYS A 134 11.77 -11.54 16.07
N GLN A 135 10.51 -11.12 16.10
CA GLN A 135 9.81 -10.71 17.34
C GLN A 135 8.60 -11.62 17.57
N GLU A 136 8.31 -11.93 18.83
CA GLU A 136 7.48 -13.09 19.15
C GLU A 136 5.99 -12.94 18.84
N ASN A 137 5.39 -11.76 18.76
CA ASN A 137 3.93 -11.63 18.75
C ASN A 137 3.32 -10.71 17.67
N VAL A 138 4.15 -10.07 16.85
CA VAL A 138 3.68 -9.18 15.76
C VAL A 138 4.55 -9.36 14.53
N PRO A 139 4.04 -9.18 13.33
CA PRO A 139 4.86 -9.11 12.13
C PRO A 139 5.90 -8.00 12.28
N TYR A 140 7.16 -8.38 12.28
CA TYR A 140 8.32 -7.50 12.39
C TYR A 140 9.35 -7.88 11.33
N SER A 141 10.31 -7.00 11.09
CA SER A 141 11.17 -7.07 9.91
C SER A 141 10.34 -7.10 8.63
N THR A 142 9.54 -6.06 8.47
CA THR A 142 8.66 -5.83 7.33
C THR A 142 9.03 -4.51 6.67
N LEU A 143 8.70 -4.36 5.40
CA LEU A 143 8.77 -3.05 4.76
C LEU A 143 7.57 -2.19 5.21
N SER A 144 7.86 -1.00 5.69
CA SER A 144 6.88 0.00 6.11
C SER A 144 6.66 1.09 5.06
N THR A 145 7.57 1.19 4.08
CA THR A 145 7.41 2.11 2.95
C THR A 145 8.06 1.58 1.69
N VAL A 146 7.45 1.87 0.55
CA VAL A 146 8.01 1.72 -0.78
C VAL A 146 7.61 2.93 -1.63
N GLU A 147 8.57 3.57 -2.29
CA GLU A 147 8.30 4.75 -3.10
C GLU A 147 9.15 4.76 -4.37
N GLU A 148 8.50 4.85 -5.52
CA GLU A 148 9.16 5.08 -6.80
C GLU A 148 9.36 6.58 -7.02
N SER A 149 10.55 6.98 -7.44
CA SER A 149 10.85 8.37 -7.76
C SER A 149 9.93 8.89 -8.87
N PRO A 150 9.28 10.04 -8.69
CA PRO A 150 8.45 10.62 -9.74
C PRO A 150 9.26 11.15 -10.93
N LYS A 151 10.59 11.24 -10.79
CA LYS A 151 11.50 11.78 -11.81
C LYS A 151 12.21 10.70 -12.63
N LYS A 152 12.27 9.46 -12.12
CA LYS A 152 13.00 8.38 -12.81
C LYS A 152 12.30 7.06 -12.57
N PHE A 153 11.78 6.46 -13.63
CA PHE A 153 11.24 5.11 -13.60
C PHE A 153 12.28 4.09 -13.12
N GLY A 154 11.86 3.19 -12.24
CA GLY A 154 12.71 2.15 -11.68
C GLY A 154 13.74 2.62 -10.64
N LEU A 155 13.73 3.90 -10.26
CA LEU A 155 14.41 4.37 -9.05
C LEU A 155 13.45 4.23 -7.89
N ILE A 156 13.65 3.22 -7.04
CA ILE A 156 12.71 2.85 -5.97
C ILE A 156 13.46 2.82 -4.64
N TYR A 157 12.84 3.37 -3.62
CA TYR A 157 13.31 3.34 -2.24
C TYR A 157 12.40 2.43 -1.42
N ALA A 158 12.98 1.68 -0.51
CA ALA A 158 12.26 0.83 0.44
C ALA A 158 12.83 0.99 1.84
N GLY A 159 11.97 1.24 2.81
CA GLY A 159 12.32 1.35 4.22
C GLY A 159 11.61 0.28 5.04
N SER A 160 12.32 -0.28 6.02
CA SER A 160 11.80 -1.30 6.91
C SER A 160 11.59 -0.79 8.34
N ASP A 161 10.69 -1.43 9.07
CA ASP A 161 10.40 -1.14 10.48
C ASP A 161 11.57 -1.44 11.42
N ASP A 162 12.52 -2.25 10.98
CA ASP A 162 13.77 -2.56 11.69
C ASP A 162 14.95 -1.64 11.30
N GLY A 163 14.67 -0.54 10.60
CA GLY A 163 15.58 0.59 10.40
C GLY A 163 16.50 0.50 9.20
N LEU A 164 16.25 -0.37 8.23
CA LEU A 164 17.00 -0.38 6.98
C LEU A 164 16.34 0.49 5.91
N VAL A 165 17.18 1.18 5.13
CA VAL A 165 16.76 1.87 3.92
C VAL A 165 17.56 1.35 2.73
N ASN A 166 16.86 0.89 1.72
CA ASN A 166 17.42 0.31 0.51
C ASN A 166 16.95 1.10 -0.72
N VAL A 167 17.77 1.10 -1.76
CA VAL A 167 17.46 1.73 -3.04
C VAL A 167 17.82 0.81 -4.20
N THR A 168 16.97 0.78 -5.21
CA THR A 168 17.32 0.28 -6.54
C THR A 168 17.31 1.43 -7.54
N LYS A 169 18.23 1.41 -8.51
CA LYS A 169 18.33 2.38 -9.61
C LYS A 169 18.02 1.79 -10.97
N ASP A 170 17.71 0.50 -11.00
CA ASP A 170 17.57 -0.37 -12.19
C ASP A 170 16.29 -1.21 -12.17
N GLY A 171 15.26 -0.73 -11.45
CA GLY A 171 13.94 -1.36 -11.43
C GLY A 171 13.87 -2.65 -10.64
N GLY A 172 14.78 -2.87 -9.69
CA GLY A 172 14.79 -4.03 -8.82
C GLY A 172 15.75 -5.14 -9.23
N ASN A 173 16.58 -4.92 -10.29
CA ASN A 173 17.61 -5.91 -10.65
C ASN A 173 18.74 -5.98 -9.61
N SER A 174 19.05 -4.82 -8.99
CA SER A 174 19.99 -4.76 -7.87
C SER A 174 19.46 -3.80 -6.79
N TRP A 175 19.81 -4.08 -5.53
CA TRP A 175 19.46 -3.25 -4.39
C TRP A 175 20.70 -2.91 -3.56
N GLN A 176 20.78 -1.66 -3.13
CA GLN A 176 21.85 -1.15 -2.29
C GLN A 176 21.27 -0.63 -0.98
N LYS A 177 21.80 -1.09 0.14
CA LYS A 177 21.52 -0.48 1.44
C LYS A 177 22.18 0.89 1.50
N ILE A 178 21.40 1.92 1.79
CA ILE A 178 21.86 3.32 1.89
C ILE A 178 21.66 3.92 3.28
N GLY A 179 20.88 3.27 4.15
CA GLY A 179 20.66 3.67 5.52
C GLY A 179 20.59 2.47 6.45
N ASP A 180 21.11 2.65 7.65
CA ASP A 180 21.11 1.68 8.72
C ASP A 180 20.94 2.44 10.04
N PHE A 181 19.72 2.38 10.61
CA PHE A 181 19.30 3.13 11.79
C PHE A 181 18.95 2.17 12.92
N PRO A 182 19.94 1.61 13.64
CA PRO A 182 19.69 0.69 14.74
C PRO A 182 18.94 1.41 15.87
N GLY A 183 17.87 0.78 16.36
CA GLY A 183 17.09 1.34 17.48
C GLY A 183 15.95 2.29 17.08
N PHE A 184 15.68 2.49 15.80
CA PHE A 184 14.44 3.10 15.36
C PHE A 184 13.33 2.05 15.45
N TRP A 185 12.63 2.06 16.56
CA TRP A 185 11.41 1.28 16.77
C TRP A 185 10.24 2.17 16.35
N VAL A 186 9.56 1.82 15.27
CA VAL A 186 8.24 2.38 15.02
C VAL A 186 7.28 1.58 15.88
N SER A 187 6.98 2.10 17.08
CA SER A 187 5.85 1.57 17.86
C SER A 187 4.57 1.86 17.08
N MET A 188 3.83 0.84 16.78
CA MET A 188 2.44 0.93 16.33
C MET A 188 1.54 1.32 17.48
#